data_064e3e521de45f091632e95be89224d4
#
_entry.id   064e3e521de45f091632e95be89224d4
#
_cell.length_a   1.000
_cell.length_b   1.000
_cell.length_c   1.000
_cell.angle_alpha   90.00
_cell.angle_beta   90.00
_cell.angle_gamma   90.00
#
_symmetry.space_group_name_H-M   'P 1'
#
loop_
_entity.id
_entity.type
_entity.pdbx_description
1 polymer ?
#
loop_
_entity_poly.entity_id
_entity_poly.type
_entity_poly.pdbx_seq_one_letter_code
_entity_poly.pdbx_strand_id
1 'polypeptide(L)'
;MKRIVYLFLAATLCGCMQQEPKHFTHEVLNRMTPIKDQGKSQTCWIYAMLAAIETEHLRWGDSVNLSPYYIEKMLAREPQCPKSKRGECTTLLRLMEKYGIVGYDAMRNVKTPAPKWVFMYGATYTPQEFARSVCKPDEYIALMCDDDKPYYQVSELEMEDNWLHDRYLNIPMDSLFAKTERAVREHHGVCWEDKGHAMAIVGIAHDDQGEKYFVMKNSWGTNRPHGGLEYISFKQFKKHTVAVEMTKEAYK
;
A
#
# COMPACT_ATOMS: atom_id res chain seq x y z
N MET A 1 -9.44 -50.02 60.16
CA MET A 1 -9.24 -48.54 59.97
C MET A 1 -9.01 -48.29 58.50
N LYS A 2 -10.03 -47.73 57.82
CA LYS A 2 -9.97 -47.37 56.40
C LYS A 2 -9.57 -45.92 56.30
N ARG A 3 -8.41 -45.63 55.64
CA ARG A 3 -7.98 -44.26 55.35
C ARG A 3 -8.62 -43.82 54.05
N ILE A 4 -9.47 -42.76 54.11
CA ILE A 4 -10.06 -42.11 52.93
C ILE A 4 -9.05 -41.01 52.53
N VAL A 5 -8.52 -41.14 51.29
CA VAL A 5 -7.66 -40.15 50.65
C VAL A 5 -8.57 -39.25 49.82
N TYR A 6 -8.69 -37.99 50.18
CA TYR A 6 -9.34 -36.96 49.38
C TYR A 6 -8.38 -36.43 48.34
N LEU A 7 -8.67 -36.74 47.06
CA LEU A 7 -7.98 -36.15 45.92
C LEU A 7 -8.65 -34.80 45.64
N PHE A 8 -7.95 -33.68 45.90
CA PHE A 8 -8.36 -32.36 45.44
C PHE A 8 -7.98 -32.22 43.96
N LEU A 9 -8.98 -32.23 43.08
CA LEU A 9 -8.82 -31.89 41.66
C LEU A 9 -8.80 -30.36 41.56
N ALA A 10 -7.62 -29.76 41.43
CA ALA A 10 -7.50 -28.33 41.09
C ALA A 10 -7.80 -28.17 39.61
N ALA A 11 -9.02 -27.72 39.28
CA ALA A 11 -9.38 -27.29 37.93
C ALA A 11 -8.70 -25.93 37.68
N THR A 12 -7.58 -25.94 36.95
CA THR A 12 -6.98 -24.74 36.38
C THR A 12 -7.92 -24.25 35.27
N LEU A 13 -8.71 -23.25 35.58
CA LEU A 13 -9.45 -22.43 34.59
C LEU A 13 -8.38 -21.65 33.78
N CYS A 14 -7.93 -22.24 32.68
CA CYS A 14 -7.21 -21.51 31.65
C CYS A 14 -8.24 -20.64 30.92
N GLY A 15 -8.52 -19.45 31.47
CA GLY A 15 -9.33 -18.45 30.80
C GLY A 15 -8.56 -18.02 29.54
N CYS A 16 -9.02 -18.43 28.36
CA CYS A 16 -8.70 -17.73 27.14
C CYS A 16 -9.20 -16.30 27.29
N MET A 17 -8.32 -15.38 27.69
CA MET A 17 -8.61 -13.95 27.54
C MET A 17 -8.76 -13.71 26.05
N GLN A 18 -10.00 -13.70 25.55
CA GLN A 18 -10.30 -13.10 24.27
C GLN A 18 -9.88 -11.63 24.41
N GLN A 19 -8.84 -11.27 23.69
CA GLN A 19 -8.43 -9.89 23.60
C GLN A 19 -9.58 -9.13 22.93
N GLU A 20 -10.21 -8.21 23.66
CA GLU A 20 -11.24 -7.32 23.11
C GLU A 20 -10.67 -6.69 21.83
N PRO A 21 -11.50 -6.59 20.76
CA PRO A 21 -11.06 -5.95 19.54
C PRO A 21 -10.65 -4.51 19.86
N LYS A 22 -9.43 -4.13 19.47
CA LYS A 22 -8.94 -2.76 19.66
C LYS A 22 -9.89 -1.77 18.98
N HIS A 23 -10.30 -0.76 19.72
CA HIS A 23 -11.01 0.38 19.18
C HIS A 23 -10.01 1.44 18.71
N PHE A 24 -10.25 2.01 17.54
CA PHE A 24 -9.38 3.03 16.94
C PHE A 24 -10.13 4.34 16.72
N THR A 25 -9.55 5.44 17.17
CA THR A 25 -10.03 6.79 16.89
C THR A 25 -9.12 7.44 15.84
N HIS A 26 -9.69 7.85 14.71
CA HIS A 26 -8.94 8.49 13.64
C HIS A 26 -8.60 9.94 13.99
N GLU A 27 -7.31 10.30 13.97
CA GLU A 27 -6.83 11.70 14.01
C GLU A 27 -6.92 12.33 12.61
N VAL A 28 -6.55 11.53 11.59
CA VAL A 28 -6.60 11.88 10.18
C VAL A 28 -7.12 10.67 9.41
N LEU A 29 -8.05 10.90 8.48
CA LEU A 29 -8.45 9.89 7.52
C LEU A 29 -8.61 10.56 6.16
N ASN A 30 -7.76 10.20 5.23
CA ASN A 30 -7.75 10.73 3.87
C ASN A 30 -8.93 10.16 3.07
N ARG A 31 -9.40 10.92 2.11
CA ARG A 31 -10.37 10.41 1.14
C ARG A 31 -9.72 9.29 0.34
N MET A 32 -10.47 8.22 0.11
CA MET A 32 -9.97 7.05 -0.62
C MET A 32 -11.05 6.48 -1.55
N THR A 33 -10.63 5.84 -2.62
CA THR A 33 -11.51 5.02 -3.46
C THR A 33 -11.93 3.76 -2.71
N PRO A 34 -12.99 3.06 -3.14
CA PRO A 34 -13.38 1.79 -2.53
C PRO A 34 -12.22 0.80 -2.46
N ILE A 35 -12.19 0.02 -1.37
CA ILE A 35 -11.21 -1.05 -1.19
C ILE A 35 -11.43 -2.13 -2.25
N LYS A 36 -10.37 -2.48 -2.95
CA LYS A 36 -10.35 -3.51 -3.99
C LYS A 36 -9.88 -4.85 -3.41
N ASP A 37 -10.10 -5.93 -4.16
CA ASP A 37 -9.66 -7.27 -3.77
C ASP A 37 -8.72 -7.84 -4.83
N GLN A 38 -7.45 -8.09 -4.45
CA GLN A 38 -6.45 -8.75 -5.30
C GLN A 38 -6.66 -10.25 -5.39
N GLY A 39 -7.53 -10.83 -4.58
CA GLY A 39 -7.76 -12.26 -4.51
C GLY A 39 -6.50 -13.03 -4.09
N LYS A 40 -6.10 -14.02 -4.89
CA LYS A 40 -4.92 -14.84 -4.65
C LYS A 40 -3.66 -14.33 -5.39
N SER A 41 -3.74 -13.20 -6.10
CA SER A 41 -2.57 -12.67 -6.80
C SER A 41 -1.55 -12.10 -5.80
N GLN A 42 -0.29 -12.02 -6.21
CA GLN A 42 0.77 -11.42 -5.40
C GLN A 42 1.10 -10.01 -5.90
N THR A 43 0.07 -9.28 -6.30
CA THR A 43 0.17 -7.97 -6.95
C THR A 43 -0.25 -6.83 -6.02
N CYS A 44 -0.10 -6.98 -4.69
CA CYS A 44 -0.43 -5.96 -3.70
C CYS A 44 0.21 -4.60 -4.01
N TRP A 45 1.45 -4.59 -4.49
CA TRP A 45 2.20 -3.40 -4.91
C TRP A 45 1.47 -2.58 -5.99
N ILE A 46 0.75 -3.23 -6.92
CA ILE A 46 -0.09 -2.53 -7.92
C ILE A 46 -1.24 -1.80 -7.21
N TYR A 47 -1.94 -2.50 -6.32
CA TYR A 47 -3.10 -1.95 -5.62
C TYR A 47 -2.71 -0.81 -4.68
N ALA A 48 -1.59 -0.97 -3.97
CA ALA A 48 -1.09 0.00 -3.02
C ALA A 48 -0.68 1.31 -3.72
N MET A 49 0.13 1.21 -4.77
CA MET A 49 0.59 2.39 -5.48
C MET A 49 -0.53 3.10 -6.25
N LEU A 50 -1.46 2.35 -6.88
CA LEU A 50 -2.65 2.96 -7.48
C LEU A 50 -3.51 3.66 -6.44
N ALA A 51 -3.66 3.10 -5.23
CA ALA A 51 -4.41 3.74 -4.16
C ALA A 51 -3.74 5.03 -3.67
N ALA A 52 -2.40 5.10 -3.64
CA ALA A 52 -1.68 6.33 -3.33
C ALA A 52 -1.91 7.41 -4.40
N ILE A 53 -1.84 7.05 -5.69
CA ILE A 53 -2.15 7.97 -6.80
C ILE A 53 -3.61 8.46 -6.72
N GLU A 54 -4.57 7.56 -6.48
CA GLU A 54 -5.98 7.90 -6.33
C GLU A 54 -6.22 8.85 -5.15
N THR A 55 -5.49 8.69 -4.04
CA THR A 55 -5.59 9.55 -2.86
C THR A 55 -5.10 10.97 -3.17
N GLU A 56 -4.02 11.12 -3.93
CA GLU A 56 -3.56 12.44 -4.39
C GLU A 56 -4.63 13.16 -5.20
N HIS A 57 -5.27 12.49 -6.15
CA HIS A 57 -6.34 13.07 -6.95
C HIS A 57 -7.55 13.46 -6.10
N LEU A 58 -7.95 12.60 -5.16
CA LEU A 58 -9.07 12.88 -4.25
C LEU A 58 -8.79 14.06 -3.33
N ARG A 59 -7.53 14.33 -2.98
CA ARG A 59 -7.10 15.52 -2.22
C ARG A 59 -7.47 16.82 -2.96
N TRP A 60 -7.33 16.82 -4.27
CA TRP A 60 -7.68 17.96 -5.14
C TRP A 60 -9.16 17.98 -5.58
N GLY A 61 -9.94 16.98 -5.18
CA GLY A 61 -11.36 16.87 -5.54
C GLY A 61 -11.63 16.10 -6.83
N ASP A 62 -10.60 15.56 -7.46
CA ASP A 62 -10.75 14.69 -8.63
C ASP A 62 -11.30 13.32 -8.24
N SER A 63 -12.10 12.72 -9.12
CA SER A 63 -12.66 11.38 -8.92
C SER A 63 -11.96 10.38 -9.83
N VAL A 64 -10.73 10.00 -9.46
CA VAL A 64 -9.93 9.00 -10.19
C VAL A 64 -10.02 7.65 -9.47
N ASN A 65 -10.38 6.61 -10.20
CA ASN A 65 -10.40 5.22 -9.73
C ASN A 65 -9.77 4.33 -10.81
N LEU A 66 -8.60 3.78 -10.55
CA LEU A 66 -7.73 3.13 -11.54
C LEU A 66 -7.87 1.60 -11.50
N SER A 67 -7.66 0.95 -12.65
CA SER A 67 -7.79 -0.49 -12.77
C SER A 67 -6.47 -1.22 -12.52
N PRO A 68 -6.31 -1.96 -11.41
CA PRO A 68 -5.15 -2.82 -11.18
C PRO A 68 -5.10 -3.96 -12.21
N TYR A 69 -6.26 -4.43 -12.67
CA TYR A 69 -6.35 -5.52 -13.65
C TYR A 69 -5.75 -5.19 -15.01
N TYR A 70 -5.71 -3.89 -15.37
CA TYR A 70 -5.03 -3.45 -16.58
C TYR A 70 -3.53 -3.74 -16.48
N ILE A 71 -2.90 -3.33 -15.39
CA ILE A 71 -1.47 -3.58 -15.14
C ILE A 71 -1.20 -5.07 -14.99
N GLU A 72 -2.01 -5.80 -14.22
CA GLU A 72 -1.88 -7.27 -14.11
C GLU A 72 -1.89 -7.97 -15.48
N LYS A 73 -2.68 -7.46 -16.42
CA LYS A 73 -2.70 -7.98 -17.78
C LYS A 73 -1.44 -7.59 -18.56
N MET A 74 -0.91 -6.41 -18.34
CA MET A 74 0.33 -5.95 -19.00
C MET A 74 1.57 -6.69 -18.49
N LEU A 75 1.58 -7.21 -17.26
CA LEU A 75 2.68 -8.04 -16.74
C LEU A 75 3.02 -9.23 -17.64
N ALA A 76 2.02 -9.79 -18.33
CA ALA A 76 2.25 -10.88 -19.30
C ALA A 76 3.12 -10.47 -20.50
N ARG A 77 3.36 -9.18 -20.69
CA ARG A 77 4.20 -8.62 -21.77
C ARG A 77 5.61 -8.24 -21.27
N GLU A 78 5.87 -8.40 -19.98
CA GLU A 78 7.16 -8.11 -19.38
C GLU A 78 8.00 -9.39 -19.28
N PRO A 79 9.07 -9.51 -20.08
CA PRO A 79 9.90 -10.73 -20.09
C PRO A 79 10.62 -10.95 -18.75
N GLN A 80 10.87 -9.88 -18.00
CA GLN A 80 11.55 -9.93 -16.70
C GLN A 80 10.60 -10.18 -15.53
N CYS A 81 9.28 -10.10 -15.76
CA CYS A 81 8.30 -10.31 -14.70
C CYS A 81 8.41 -11.72 -14.12
N PRO A 82 8.63 -11.88 -12.82
CA PRO A 82 8.71 -13.19 -12.18
C PRO A 82 7.38 -13.94 -12.29
N LYS A 83 7.42 -15.27 -12.24
CA LYS A 83 6.20 -16.09 -12.27
C LYS A 83 5.26 -15.81 -11.10
N SER A 84 5.79 -15.38 -9.97
CA SER A 84 5.03 -14.94 -8.79
C SER A 84 4.22 -13.69 -9.06
N LYS A 85 4.64 -12.84 -10.02
CA LYS A 85 4.13 -11.48 -10.26
C LYS A 85 4.35 -10.54 -9.09
N ARG A 86 5.26 -10.87 -8.18
CA ARG A 86 5.70 -9.93 -7.14
C ARG A 86 6.51 -8.82 -7.79
N GLY A 87 6.53 -7.67 -7.17
CA GLY A 87 7.24 -6.49 -7.64
C GLY A 87 7.13 -5.38 -6.61
N GLU A 88 7.79 -4.27 -6.86
CA GLU A 88 7.82 -3.09 -6.01
C GLU A 88 6.87 -1.99 -6.55
N CYS A 89 6.47 -1.07 -5.71
CA CYS A 89 5.55 0.01 -6.09
C CYS A 89 6.13 0.91 -7.20
N THR A 90 7.44 1.11 -7.23
CA THR A 90 8.13 1.82 -8.33
C THR A 90 7.97 1.11 -9.68
N THR A 91 7.91 -0.22 -9.68
CA THR A 91 7.66 -1.01 -10.89
C THR A 91 6.33 -0.63 -11.54
N LEU A 92 5.28 -0.33 -10.74
CA LEU A 92 4.01 0.14 -11.27
C LEU A 92 4.18 1.43 -12.08
N LEU A 93 4.92 2.42 -11.55
CA LEU A 93 5.13 3.71 -12.23
C LEU A 93 5.76 3.51 -13.62
N ARG A 94 6.76 2.63 -13.72
CA ARG A 94 7.37 2.27 -15.01
C ARG A 94 6.41 1.56 -15.95
N LEU A 95 5.57 0.65 -15.42
CA LEU A 95 4.57 -0.04 -16.24
C LEU A 95 3.47 0.91 -16.73
N MET A 96 3.06 1.88 -15.91
CA MET A 96 2.13 2.93 -16.31
C MET A 96 2.72 3.81 -17.40
N GLU A 97 3.98 4.19 -17.30
CA GLU A 97 4.65 4.96 -18.35
C GLU A 97 4.72 4.18 -19.67
N LYS A 98 5.04 2.90 -19.61
CA LYS A 98 5.21 2.02 -20.77
C LYS A 98 3.90 1.62 -21.43
N TYR A 99 2.92 1.17 -20.63
CA TYR A 99 1.68 0.57 -21.11
C TYR A 99 0.44 1.44 -20.93
N GLY A 100 0.54 2.47 -20.09
CA GLY A 100 -0.60 3.28 -19.71
C GLY A 100 -1.40 2.70 -18.54
N ILE A 101 -2.56 3.28 -18.30
CA ILE A 101 -3.55 2.85 -17.32
C ILE A 101 -4.97 3.13 -17.84
N VAL A 102 -5.97 2.49 -17.26
CA VAL A 102 -7.38 2.74 -17.57
C VAL A 102 -8.18 2.87 -16.27
N GLY A 103 -9.36 3.48 -16.35
CA GLY A 103 -10.27 3.55 -15.22
C GLY A 103 -10.78 2.16 -14.80
N TYR A 104 -11.08 2.01 -13.53
CA TYR A 104 -11.57 0.76 -12.94
C TYR A 104 -12.86 0.28 -13.62
N ASP A 105 -13.76 1.20 -13.97
CA ASP A 105 -15.01 0.86 -14.62
C ASP A 105 -14.85 0.31 -16.04
N ALA A 106 -13.77 0.67 -16.71
CA ALA A 106 -13.44 0.17 -18.05
C ALA A 106 -12.86 -1.25 -18.02
N MET A 107 -12.24 -1.66 -16.89
CA MET A 107 -11.66 -2.99 -16.74
C MET A 107 -11.70 -3.45 -15.30
N ARG A 108 -12.76 -4.19 -14.92
CA ARG A 108 -13.04 -4.67 -13.55
C ARG A 108 -12.51 -6.07 -13.25
N ASN A 109 -11.90 -6.71 -14.21
CA ASN A 109 -11.23 -8.00 -14.03
C ASN A 109 -10.22 -8.26 -15.17
N VAL A 110 -9.25 -9.16 -14.92
CA VAL A 110 -8.16 -9.46 -15.87
C VAL A 110 -8.63 -10.16 -17.16
N LYS A 111 -9.81 -10.79 -17.15
CA LYS A 111 -10.37 -11.45 -18.36
C LYS A 111 -10.95 -10.45 -19.34
N THR A 112 -11.33 -9.25 -18.89
CA THR A 112 -11.82 -8.19 -19.78
C THR A 112 -10.73 -7.85 -20.80
N PRO A 113 -11.06 -7.69 -22.09
CA PRO A 113 -10.13 -7.18 -23.10
C PRO A 113 -9.57 -5.82 -22.65
N ALA A 114 -8.26 -5.61 -22.83
CA ALA A 114 -7.66 -4.31 -22.49
C ALA A 114 -8.24 -3.22 -23.41
N PRO A 115 -8.84 -2.17 -22.83
CA PRO A 115 -9.36 -1.06 -23.61
C PRO A 115 -8.23 -0.38 -24.42
N LYS A 116 -8.55 0.06 -25.63
CA LYS A 116 -7.64 0.87 -26.45
C LYS A 116 -7.77 2.36 -26.16
N TRP A 117 -8.89 2.76 -25.58
CA TRP A 117 -9.27 4.14 -25.32
C TRP A 117 -9.85 4.29 -23.91
N VAL A 118 -9.58 5.43 -23.31
CA VAL A 118 -10.17 5.87 -22.05
C VAL A 118 -11.04 7.10 -22.35
N PHE A 119 -12.28 7.08 -21.86
CA PHE A 119 -13.19 8.20 -21.97
C PHE A 119 -13.33 8.86 -20.61
N MET A 120 -12.91 10.11 -20.48
CA MET A 120 -13.00 10.85 -19.24
C MET A 120 -13.18 12.35 -19.52
N TYR A 121 -14.04 13.00 -18.77
CA TYR A 121 -14.34 14.44 -18.88
C TYR A 121 -14.68 14.90 -20.30
N GLY A 122 -15.40 14.06 -21.06
CA GLY A 122 -15.83 14.37 -22.44
C GLY A 122 -14.73 14.25 -23.49
N ALA A 123 -13.55 13.76 -23.14
CA ALA A 123 -12.44 13.52 -24.05
C ALA A 123 -12.06 12.03 -24.13
N THR A 124 -11.34 11.69 -25.20
CA THR A 124 -10.83 10.34 -25.46
C THR A 124 -9.32 10.37 -25.37
N TYR A 125 -8.76 9.43 -24.63
CA TYR A 125 -7.32 9.27 -24.41
C TYR A 125 -6.88 7.87 -24.80
N THR A 126 -5.65 7.71 -25.23
CA THR A 126 -4.96 6.43 -25.14
C THR A 126 -4.67 6.10 -23.68
N PRO A 127 -4.49 4.81 -23.30
CA PRO A 127 -4.10 4.47 -21.93
C PRO A 127 -2.83 5.18 -21.46
N GLN A 128 -1.87 5.47 -22.38
CA GLN A 128 -0.63 6.17 -22.05
C GLN A 128 -0.87 7.67 -21.81
N GLU A 129 -1.69 8.33 -22.60
CA GLU A 129 -2.07 9.73 -22.37
C GLU A 129 -2.83 9.87 -21.07
N PHE A 130 -3.75 8.95 -20.79
CA PHE A 130 -4.47 8.92 -19.52
C PHE A 130 -3.52 8.69 -18.33
N ALA A 131 -2.55 7.76 -18.44
CA ALA A 131 -1.55 7.56 -17.40
C ALA A 131 -0.79 8.84 -17.07
N ARG A 132 -0.36 9.60 -18.11
CA ARG A 132 0.35 10.88 -17.91
C ARG A 132 -0.52 11.97 -17.30
N SER A 133 -1.83 11.89 -17.47
CA SER A 133 -2.76 12.86 -16.87
C SER A 133 -3.00 12.60 -15.38
N VAL A 134 -2.89 11.34 -14.94
CA VAL A 134 -3.10 10.95 -13.53
C VAL A 134 -1.82 10.75 -12.74
N CYS A 135 -0.68 10.56 -13.41
CA CYS A 135 0.63 10.43 -12.80
C CYS A 135 1.68 10.92 -13.80
N LYS A 136 2.23 12.10 -13.56
CA LYS A 136 3.27 12.65 -14.43
C LYS A 136 4.56 11.84 -14.30
N PRO A 137 5.35 11.73 -15.38
CA PRO A 137 6.69 11.19 -15.26
C PRO A 137 7.47 11.91 -14.15
N ASP A 138 8.20 11.16 -13.33
CA ASP A 138 9.05 11.71 -12.27
C ASP A 138 8.30 12.50 -11.17
N GLU A 139 7.00 12.27 -10.99
CA GLU A 139 6.19 12.92 -9.95
C GLU A 139 6.46 12.36 -8.56
N TYR A 140 6.76 11.07 -8.47
CA TYR A 140 6.98 10.34 -7.23
C TYR A 140 8.47 10.25 -6.89
N ILE A 141 8.74 10.15 -5.60
CA ILE A 141 10.05 9.79 -5.03
C ILE A 141 9.88 8.50 -4.25
N ALA A 142 10.83 7.59 -4.42
CA ALA A 142 10.93 6.36 -3.67
C ALA A 142 12.02 6.48 -2.61
N LEU A 143 11.67 6.14 -1.38
CA LEU A 143 12.51 6.27 -0.19
C LEU A 143 12.74 4.88 0.41
N MET A 144 13.96 4.62 0.88
CA MET A 144 14.29 3.44 1.67
C MET A 144 15.09 3.83 2.92
N CYS A 145 15.21 2.89 3.86
CA CYS A 145 16.16 2.99 4.95
C CYS A 145 17.02 1.73 4.99
N ASP A 146 18.28 1.88 4.65
CA ASP A 146 19.27 0.81 4.70
C ASP A 146 20.53 1.37 5.40
N ASP A 147 20.81 0.88 6.61
CA ASP A 147 21.90 1.36 7.47
C ASP A 147 23.27 0.96 6.92
N ASP A 148 23.32 -0.02 6.00
CA ASP A 148 24.55 -0.49 5.35
C ASP A 148 24.94 0.37 4.14
N LYS A 149 24.07 1.31 3.72
CA LYS A 149 24.29 2.22 2.58
C LYS A 149 24.36 3.68 3.02
N PRO A 150 25.13 4.51 2.30
CA PRO A 150 25.20 5.94 2.62
C PRO A 150 23.82 6.60 2.56
N TYR A 151 23.50 7.37 3.60
CA TYR A 151 22.27 8.17 3.60
C TYR A 151 22.34 9.36 2.64
N TYR A 152 21.17 9.81 2.21
CA TYR A 152 20.95 10.92 1.26
C TYR A 152 21.57 10.67 -0.12
N GLN A 153 21.77 9.41 -0.47
CA GLN A 153 22.20 8.96 -1.78
C GLN A 153 21.19 7.99 -2.39
N VAL A 154 21.11 8.01 -3.71
CA VAL A 154 20.25 7.10 -4.47
C VAL A 154 20.97 5.78 -4.69
N SER A 155 20.40 4.70 -4.16
CA SER A 155 20.94 3.34 -4.26
C SER A 155 19.88 2.37 -4.75
N GLU A 156 20.29 1.27 -5.33
CA GLU A 156 19.39 0.19 -5.69
C GLU A 156 18.82 -0.48 -4.43
N LEU A 157 17.52 -0.79 -4.43
CA LEU A 157 16.90 -1.62 -3.42
C LEU A 157 17.23 -3.09 -3.74
N GLU A 158 18.09 -3.70 -2.93
CA GLU A 158 18.56 -5.08 -3.13
C GLU A 158 17.52 -6.09 -2.62
N MET A 159 16.44 -6.24 -3.38
CA MET A 159 15.38 -7.20 -3.10
C MET A 159 15.05 -8.01 -4.36
N GLU A 160 14.67 -9.28 -4.18
CA GLU A 160 14.29 -10.18 -5.26
C GLU A 160 13.09 -9.64 -6.07
N ASP A 161 12.18 -8.94 -5.39
CA ASP A 161 10.99 -8.37 -6.00
C ASP A 161 11.29 -7.09 -6.82
N ASN A 162 12.48 -6.49 -6.65
CA ASN A 162 12.97 -5.35 -7.44
C ASN A 162 13.62 -5.80 -8.76
N TRP A 163 12.88 -6.52 -9.58
CA TRP A 163 13.37 -7.11 -10.84
C TRP A 163 13.63 -6.08 -11.97
N LEU A 164 13.26 -4.81 -11.79
CA LEU A 164 13.62 -3.69 -12.67
C LEU A 164 14.84 -2.91 -12.18
N HIS A 165 15.46 -3.32 -11.06
CA HIS A 165 16.62 -2.65 -10.48
C HIS A 165 16.35 -1.18 -10.19
N ASP A 166 15.17 -0.89 -9.66
CA ASP A 166 14.76 0.46 -9.28
C ASP A 166 15.62 0.97 -8.13
N ARG A 167 15.83 2.29 -8.13
CA ARG A 167 16.70 2.98 -7.19
C ARG A 167 15.89 3.90 -6.31
N TYR A 168 16.24 3.93 -5.03
CA TYR A 168 15.56 4.63 -3.95
C TYR A 168 16.50 5.62 -3.30
N LEU A 169 15.99 6.75 -2.84
CA LEU A 169 16.74 7.66 -1.98
C LEU A 169 16.84 7.04 -0.59
N ASN A 170 18.06 6.71 -0.16
CA ASN A 170 18.31 6.16 1.17
C ASN A 170 18.31 7.29 2.20
N ILE A 171 17.46 7.21 3.23
CA ILE A 171 17.39 8.18 4.32
C ILE A 171 17.25 7.47 5.67
N PRO A 172 17.69 8.11 6.79
CA PRO A 172 17.49 7.54 8.12
C PRO A 172 16.03 7.25 8.42
N MET A 173 15.74 6.14 9.14
CA MET A 173 14.38 5.72 9.46
C MET A 173 13.56 6.82 10.16
N ASP A 174 14.15 7.58 11.07
CA ASP A 174 13.43 8.67 11.73
C ASP A 174 13.05 9.79 10.76
N SER A 175 13.88 10.08 9.77
CA SER A 175 13.57 11.04 8.70
C SER A 175 12.48 10.51 7.78
N LEU A 176 12.56 9.23 7.38
CA LEU A 176 11.56 8.57 6.56
C LEU A 176 10.20 8.58 7.27
N PHE A 177 10.18 8.19 8.54
CA PHE A 177 8.98 8.20 9.38
C PHE A 177 8.37 9.61 9.48
N ALA A 178 9.17 10.63 9.81
CA ALA A 178 8.69 11.99 9.99
C ALA A 178 8.10 12.57 8.69
N LYS A 179 8.73 12.28 7.54
CA LYS A 179 8.21 12.69 6.23
C LYS A 179 6.91 11.95 5.89
N THR A 180 6.83 10.66 6.18
CA THR A 180 5.61 9.86 5.99
C THR A 180 4.47 10.39 6.86
N GLU A 181 4.71 10.60 8.16
CA GLU A 181 3.68 11.11 9.08
C GLU A 181 3.17 12.48 8.62
N ARG A 182 4.08 13.40 8.25
CA ARG A 182 3.70 14.71 7.75
C ARG A 182 2.88 14.62 6.46
N ALA A 183 3.33 13.84 5.47
CA ALA A 183 2.62 13.65 4.21
C ALA A 183 1.18 13.19 4.44
N VAL A 184 0.98 12.21 5.33
CA VAL A 184 -0.36 11.69 5.66
C VAL A 184 -1.21 12.76 6.37
N ARG A 185 -0.63 13.55 7.27
CA ARG A 185 -1.33 14.66 7.94
C ARG A 185 -1.72 15.77 6.99
N GLU A 186 -0.96 15.99 5.94
CA GLU A 186 -1.24 16.95 4.87
C GLU A 186 -2.13 16.35 3.76
N HIS A 187 -2.70 15.17 4.01
CA HIS A 187 -3.62 14.44 3.14
C HIS A 187 -3.02 13.92 1.83
N HIS A 188 -1.71 13.77 1.76
CA HIS A 188 -1.06 13.14 0.61
C HIS A 188 -1.28 11.63 0.57
N GLY A 189 -1.25 11.07 -0.64
CA GLY A 189 -1.21 9.63 -0.88
C GLY A 189 0.20 9.09 -0.68
N VAL A 190 0.33 8.08 0.15
CA VAL A 190 1.61 7.44 0.45
C VAL A 190 1.49 5.94 0.24
N CYS A 191 2.42 5.35 -0.51
CA CYS A 191 2.57 3.91 -0.59
C CYS A 191 3.61 3.43 0.43
N TRP A 192 3.39 2.28 1.03
CA TRP A 192 4.27 1.65 1.99
C TRP A 192 4.49 0.19 1.64
N GLU A 193 5.73 -0.25 1.75
CA GLU A 193 6.16 -1.61 1.47
C GLU A 193 6.93 -2.21 2.65
N ASP A 194 6.61 -3.47 2.97
CA ASP A 194 7.44 -4.35 3.80
C ASP A 194 8.02 -5.49 2.97
N LYS A 195 8.70 -6.46 3.59
CA LYS A 195 9.35 -7.59 2.90
C LYS A 195 8.40 -8.52 2.13
N GLY A 196 7.09 -8.35 2.25
CA GLY A 196 6.15 -9.29 1.65
C GLY A 196 4.81 -8.71 1.25
N HIS A 197 4.57 -7.44 1.55
CA HIS A 197 3.29 -6.79 1.29
C HIS A 197 3.43 -5.30 1.04
N ALA A 198 2.48 -4.74 0.32
CA ALA A 198 2.38 -3.31 0.08
C ALA A 198 0.95 -2.82 0.34
N MET A 199 0.82 -1.64 0.95
CA MET A 199 -0.46 -0.98 1.25
C MET A 199 -0.35 0.53 1.08
N ALA A 200 -1.48 1.20 0.84
CA ALA A 200 -1.49 2.66 0.87
C ALA A 200 -1.79 3.16 2.28
N ILE A 201 -1.03 4.16 2.75
CA ILE A 201 -1.31 4.85 4.01
C ILE A 201 -2.39 5.90 3.75
N VAL A 202 -3.51 5.78 4.46
CA VAL A 202 -4.68 6.64 4.27
C VAL A 202 -5.08 7.40 5.53
N GLY A 203 -4.32 7.28 6.61
CA GLY A 203 -4.65 8.03 7.81
C GLY A 203 -3.73 7.74 9.00
N ILE A 204 -4.06 8.37 10.10
CA ILE A 204 -3.44 8.20 11.42
C ILE A 204 -4.55 8.02 12.44
N ALA A 205 -4.39 7.06 13.34
CA ALA A 205 -5.31 6.78 14.43
C ALA A 205 -4.55 6.53 15.73
N HIS A 206 -5.26 6.52 16.83
CA HIS A 206 -4.77 6.02 18.12
C HIS A 206 -5.77 5.00 18.70
N ASP A 207 -5.27 4.09 19.50
CA ASP A 207 -6.11 3.19 20.28
C ASP A 207 -6.52 3.83 21.62
N ASP A 208 -7.30 3.11 22.43
CA ASP A 208 -7.80 3.57 23.72
C ASP A 208 -6.68 3.79 24.76
N GLN A 209 -5.46 3.30 24.49
CA GLN A 209 -4.27 3.52 25.29
C GLN A 209 -3.42 4.69 24.81
N GLY A 210 -3.81 5.32 23.70
CA GLY A 210 -3.11 6.44 23.06
C GLY A 210 -1.91 5.99 22.21
N GLU A 211 -1.74 4.69 21.94
CA GLU A 211 -0.75 4.22 20.98
C GLU A 211 -1.15 4.64 19.57
N LYS A 212 -0.21 5.17 18.79
CA LYS A 212 -0.47 5.69 17.45
C LYS A 212 -0.21 4.67 16.35
N TYR A 213 -1.04 4.74 15.32
CA TYR A 213 -1.05 3.84 14.18
C TYR A 213 -1.18 4.60 12.87
N PHE A 214 -0.54 4.10 11.83
CA PHE A 214 -0.96 4.40 10.47
C PHE A 214 -2.18 3.56 10.11
N VAL A 215 -3.16 4.19 9.46
CA VAL A 215 -4.32 3.51 8.88
C VAL A 215 -3.96 3.15 7.45
N MET A 216 -3.96 1.84 7.16
CA MET A 216 -3.53 1.29 5.90
C MET A 216 -4.75 0.83 5.09
N LYS A 217 -4.83 1.23 3.83
CA LYS A 217 -5.79 0.68 2.88
C LYS A 217 -5.21 -0.57 2.26
N ASN A 218 -5.74 -1.74 2.67
CA ASN A 218 -5.32 -3.04 2.15
C ASN A 218 -6.09 -3.40 0.88
N SER A 219 -5.62 -4.43 0.17
CA SER A 219 -6.17 -4.94 -1.08
C SER A 219 -6.80 -6.34 -0.95
N TRP A 220 -7.40 -6.65 0.19
CA TRP A 220 -8.02 -7.96 0.47
C TRP A 220 -9.55 -7.91 0.58
N GLY A 221 -10.17 -6.90 -0.04
CA GLY A 221 -11.61 -6.68 -0.01
C GLY A 221 -12.11 -6.17 1.33
N THR A 222 -13.42 -5.94 1.40
CA THR A 222 -14.09 -5.36 2.58
C THR A 222 -14.60 -6.38 3.58
N ASN A 223 -14.59 -7.69 3.23
CA ASN A 223 -14.99 -8.76 4.13
C ASN A 223 -13.86 -9.15 5.10
N ARG A 224 -13.32 -8.16 5.78
CA ARG A 224 -12.22 -8.23 6.74
C ARG A 224 -12.53 -7.34 7.95
N PRO A 225 -11.86 -7.53 9.10
CA PRO A 225 -11.95 -6.57 10.20
C PRO A 225 -11.75 -5.14 9.69
N HIS A 226 -12.41 -4.18 10.30
CA HIS A 226 -12.34 -2.76 9.95
C HIS A 226 -12.66 -2.44 8.47
N GLY A 227 -13.47 -3.30 7.80
CA GLY A 227 -13.88 -3.08 6.41
C GLY A 227 -12.73 -3.14 5.40
N GLY A 228 -11.61 -3.80 5.73
CA GLY A 228 -10.42 -3.93 4.89
C GLY A 228 -9.36 -2.85 5.14
N LEU A 229 -9.53 -2.02 6.18
CA LEU A 229 -8.44 -1.21 6.72
C LEU A 229 -7.61 -2.04 7.70
N GLU A 230 -6.33 -1.77 7.74
CA GLU A 230 -5.36 -2.35 8.68
C GLU A 230 -4.74 -1.23 9.52
N TYR A 231 -4.27 -1.56 10.72
CA TYR A 231 -3.65 -0.59 11.62
C TYR A 231 -2.25 -1.06 11.98
N ILE A 232 -1.24 -0.32 11.53
CA ILE A 232 0.17 -0.62 11.81
C ILE A 232 0.70 0.41 12.80
N SER A 233 1.11 -0.03 14.00
CA SER A 233 1.64 0.91 14.99
C SER A 233 2.90 1.61 14.47
N PHE A 234 3.14 2.84 14.92
CA PHE A 234 4.33 3.60 14.55
C PHE A 234 5.63 2.84 14.84
N LYS A 235 5.63 2.02 15.88
CA LYS A 235 6.74 1.13 16.21
C LYS A 235 6.90 0.01 15.18
N GLN A 236 5.81 -0.62 14.76
CA GLN A 236 5.83 -1.66 13.72
C GLN A 236 6.21 -1.08 12.37
N PHE A 237 5.72 0.11 12.01
CA PHE A 237 6.12 0.81 10.81
C PHE A 237 7.64 0.98 10.77
N LYS A 238 8.26 1.59 11.79
CA LYS A 238 9.72 1.78 11.83
C LYS A 238 10.52 0.47 11.76
N LYS A 239 9.95 -0.63 12.26
CA LYS A 239 10.62 -1.93 12.30
C LYS A 239 10.55 -2.68 10.98
N HIS A 240 9.46 -2.52 10.23
CA HIS A 240 9.14 -3.39 9.08
C HIS A 240 9.20 -2.67 7.74
N THR A 241 9.26 -1.34 7.71
CA THR A 241 9.34 -0.57 6.46
C THR A 241 10.59 -0.94 5.67
N VAL A 242 10.38 -1.29 4.42
CA VAL A 242 11.40 -1.49 3.40
C VAL A 242 11.47 -0.24 2.53
N ALA A 243 10.33 0.21 2.02
CA ALA A 243 10.24 1.38 1.15
C ALA A 243 8.95 2.18 1.40
N VAL A 244 9.00 3.44 0.95
CA VAL A 244 7.85 4.35 0.94
C VAL A 244 7.93 5.19 -0.33
N GLU A 245 6.80 5.30 -1.04
CA GLU A 245 6.66 6.18 -2.20
C GLU A 245 5.62 7.26 -1.90
N MET A 246 5.96 8.48 -2.26
CA MET A 246 5.09 9.65 -2.18
C MET A 246 5.41 10.64 -3.29
N THR A 247 4.55 11.62 -3.52
CA THR A 247 4.88 12.67 -4.47
C THR A 247 6.07 13.51 -4.00
N LYS A 248 6.82 14.08 -4.93
CA LYS A 248 7.91 15.03 -4.60
C LYS A 248 7.39 16.26 -3.85
N GLU A 249 6.11 16.61 -4.01
CA GLU A 249 5.44 17.65 -3.23
C GLU A 249 5.34 17.26 -1.75
N ALA A 250 4.82 16.05 -1.48
CA ALA A 250 4.69 15.51 -0.13
C ALA A 250 6.05 15.34 0.59
N TYR A 251 7.12 15.06 -0.17
CA TYR A 251 8.47 14.89 0.37
C TYR A 251 9.11 16.21 0.85
N LYS A 252 8.79 17.37 0.26
CA LYS A 252 9.37 18.68 0.61
C LYS A 252 9.05 19.10 2.03
#